data_faeb0d8c4cfc3998dfc302c3c7124153
#
_entry.id   faeb0d8c4cfc3998dfc302c3c7124153
#
_cell.length_a   1.000
_cell.length_b   1.000
_cell.length_c   1.000
_cell.angle_alpha   90.00
_cell.angle_beta   90.00
_cell.angle_gamma   90.00
#
_symmetry.space_group_name_H-M   'P 1'
#
loop_
_entity.id
_entity.type
_entity.pdbx_description
1 polymer ?
#
loop_
_entity_poly.entity_id
_entity_poly.type
_entity_poly.pdbx_seq_one_letter_code
_entity_poly.pdbx_strand_id
1 'polypeptide(L)'
;MADELFVDQDEVEGTASGVWSRMLAGNRRFAEGKPEHPNRGAEAREALVDTHAPEAAILSCSDARVSPDIIFDAGIGDLFTVRTAGQVIDDAVIASLEYAVDVLGVRLLVVLGHQNCGAIKQACKEYEALLHELTADAEDSLMAADSVADLDERIPVSYTHLT
;
A
#
# COMPACT_ATOMS: atom_id res chain seq x y z
N MET A 1 -29.91 0.56 -29.86
CA MET A 1 -29.99 -0.58 -28.93
C MET A 1 -28.59 -0.82 -28.44
N ALA A 2 -28.27 -0.30 -27.25
CA ALA A 2 -26.99 -0.55 -26.61
C ALA A 2 -27.13 -1.92 -25.93
N ASP A 3 -26.37 -2.90 -26.42
CA ASP A 3 -26.14 -4.15 -25.71
C ASP A 3 -25.41 -3.77 -24.40
N GLU A 4 -26.16 -3.72 -23.31
CA GLU A 4 -25.58 -3.76 -21.98
C GLU A 4 -24.89 -5.11 -21.84
N LEU A 5 -23.58 -5.13 -21.93
CA LEU A 5 -22.77 -6.26 -21.52
C LEU A 5 -23.09 -6.52 -20.02
N PHE A 6 -23.96 -7.48 -19.78
CA PHE A 6 -24.16 -8.10 -18.49
C PHE A 6 -22.83 -8.84 -18.17
N VAL A 7 -21.91 -8.17 -17.50
CA VAL A 7 -20.75 -8.82 -16.87
C VAL A 7 -21.31 -9.52 -15.63
N ASP A 8 -21.16 -10.84 -15.59
CA ASP A 8 -21.57 -11.65 -14.45
C ASP A 8 -20.89 -11.11 -13.18
N GLN A 9 -21.66 -10.81 -12.15
CA GLN A 9 -21.13 -10.25 -10.90
C GLN A 9 -20.11 -11.20 -10.26
N ASP A 10 -20.29 -12.51 -10.39
CA ASP A 10 -19.36 -13.52 -9.88
C ASP A 10 -18.03 -13.52 -10.65
N GLU A 11 -18.03 -13.20 -11.95
CA GLU A 11 -16.81 -12.99 -12.73
C GLU A 11 -16.03 -11.74 -12.29
N VAL A 12 -16.72 -10.70 -11.81
CA VAL A 12 -16.09 -9.45 -11.34
C VAL A 12 -15.52 -9.61 -9.95
N GLU A 13 -16.13 -10.42 -9.08
CA GLU A 13 -15.68 -10.58 -7.69
C GLU A 13 -14.26 -11.13 -7.58
N GLY A 14 -13.87 -12.06 -8.41
CA GLY A 14 -12.52 -12.66 -8.41
C GLY A 14 -11.48 -11.87 -9.21
N THR A 15 -11.81 -10.73 -9.80
CA THR A 15 -10.87 -9.91 -10.58
C THR A 15 -10.13 -8.90 -9.69
N ALA A 16 -8.96 -8.43 -10.13
CA ALA A 16 -8.24 -7.36 -9.46
C ALA A 16 -9.11 -6.10 -9.26
N SER A 17 -9.96 -5.78 -10.23
CA SER A 17 -10.90 -4.66 -10.17
C SER A 17 -11.98 -4.86 -9.10
N GLY A 18 -12.54 -6.08 -8.99
CA GLY A 18 -13.52 -6.43 -7.96
C GLY A 18 -12.91 -6.35 -6.56
N VAL A 19 -11.71 -6.92 -6.37
CA VAL A 19 -10.95 -6.84 -5.11
C VAL A 19 -10.71 -5.38 -4.73
N TRP A 20 -10.22 -4.55 -5.66
CA TRP A 20 -10.00 -3.13 -5.43
C TRP A 20 -11.27 -2.39 -5.01
N SER A 21 -12.39 -2.69 -5.67
CA SER A 21 -13.69 -2.08 -5.34
C SER A 21 -14.14 -2.41 -3.91
N ARG A 22 -13.94 -3.66 -3.45
CA ARG A 22 -14.24 -4.07 -2.07
C ARG A 22 -13.33 -3.35 -1.06
N MET A 23 -12.03 -3.28 -1.35
CA MET A 23 -11.08 -2.54 -0.50
C MET A 23 -11.46 -1.07 -0.38
N LEU A 24 -11.84 -0.40 -1.48
CA LEU A 24 -12.31 0.99 -1.43
C LEU A 24 -13.62 1.15 -0.65
N ALA A 25 -14.52 0.18 -0.71
CA ALA A 25 -15.73 0.20 0.10
C ALA A 25 -15.39 0.09 1.59
N GLY A 26 -14.47 -0.81 1.99
CA GLY A 26 -13.96 -0.91 3.35
C GLY A 26 -13.28 0.38 3.81
N ASN A 27 -12.45 0.98 2.96
CA ASN A 27 -11.81 2.26 3.26
C ASN A 27 -12.82 3.41 3.47
N ARG A 28 -13.92 3.45 2.71
CA ARG A 28 -14.99 4.42 2.96
C ARG A 28 -15.64 4.23 4.33
N ARG A 29 -15.91 2.99 4.73
CA ARG A 29 -16.45 2.70 6.08
C ARG A 29 -15.49 3.17 7.16
N PHE A 30 -14.19 2.90 6.99
CA PHE A 30 -13.16 3.38 7.91
C PHE A 30 -13.16 4.92 7.99
N ALA A 31 -13.12 5.61 6.85
CA ALA A 31 -13.10 7.08 6.79
C ALA A 31 -14.35 7.72 7.40
N GLU A 32 -15.53 7.07 7.27
CA GLU A 32 -16.79 7.52 7.87
C GLU A 32 -16.92 7.16 9.36
N GLY A 33 -15.94 6.46 9.94
CA GLY A 33 -16.00 6.00 11.34
C GLY A 33 -17.06 4.91 11.58
N LYS A 34 -17.39 4.12 10.55
CA LYS A 34 -18.40 3.04 10.60
C LYS A 34 -17.83 1.70 10.12
N PRO A 35 -16.68 1.24 10.66
CA PRO A 35 -16.12 -0.04 10.25
C PRO A 35 -17.02 -1.20 10.71
N GLU A 36 -17.10 -2.23 9.89
CA GLU A 36 -17.87 -3.45 10.16
C GLU A 36 -17.04 -4.53 10.88
N HIS A 37 -15.70 -4.41 10.82
CA HIS A 37 -14.76 -5.34 11.44
C HIS A 37 -14.99 -6.81 11.05
N PRO A 38 -15.03 -7.14 9.74
CA PRO A 38 -15.28 -8.50 9.30
C PRO A 38 -14.17 -9.46 9.74
N ASN A 39 -14.46 -10.77 9.77
CA ASN A 39 -13.49 -11.85 9.94
C ASN A 39 -12.49 -11.69 11.11
N ARG A 40 -12.95 -11.19 12.27
CA ARG A 40 -12.07 -10.97 13.44
C ARG A 40 -12.36 -11.91 14.61
N GLY A 41 -13.34 -12.80 14.48
CA GLY A 41 -13.76 -13.76 15.50
C GLY A 41 -12.88 -15.00 15.58
N ALA A 42 -13.20 -15.86 16.57
CA ALA A 42 -12.55 -17.16 16.74
C ALA A 42 -12.81 -18.08 15.54
N GLU A 43 -14.03 -18.06 15.02
CA GLU A 43 -14.46 -18.87 13.87
C GLU A 43 -13.61 -18.57 12.61
N ALA A 44 -13.31 -17.29 12.34
CA ALA A 44 -12.44 -16.91 11.22
C ALA A 44 -11.02 -17.48 11.39
N ARG A 45 -10.47 -17.48 12.61
CA ARG A 45 -9.16 -18.04 12.89
C ARG A 45 -9.14 -19.57 12.71
N GLU A 46 -10.18 -20.25 13.18
CA GLU A 46 -10.32 -21.70 13.06
C GLU A 46 -10.43 -22.13 11.58
N ALA A 47 -11.19 -21.38 10.78
CA ALA A 47 -11.35 -21.64 9.35
C ALA A 47 -10.05 -21.47 8.54
N LEU A 48 -9.07 -20.73 9.05
CA LEU A 48 -7.81 -20.42 8.37
C LEU A 48 -6.62 -21.27 8.84
N VAL A 49 -6.84 -22.28 9.71
CA VAL A 49 -5.74 -23.10 10.27
C VAL A 49 -4.99 -23.88 9.17
N ASP A 50 -5.74 -24.49 8.26
CA ASP A 50 -5.15 -25.36 7.24
C ASP A 50 -4.89 -24.65 5.90
N THR A 51 -5.58 -23.54 5.63
CA THR A 51 -5.46 -22.83 4.34
C THR A 51 -5.90 -21.39 4.48
N HIS A 52 -5.29 -20.49 3.70
CA HIS A 52 -5.71 -19.11 3.56
C HIS A 52 -5.50 -18.65 2.11
N ALA A 53 -6.37 -17.78 1.65
CA ALA A 53 -6.35 -17.24 0.30
C ALA A 53 -6.63 -15.73 0.34
N PRO A 54 -5.62 -14.92 0.66
CA PRO A 54 -5.77 -13.47 0.70
C PRO A 54 -6.14 -12.93 -0.68
N GLU A 55 -7.05 -11.95 -0.72
CA GLU A 55 -7.53 -11.37 -1.97
C GLU A 55 -6.51 -10.41 -2.59
N ALA A 56 -5.74 -9.71 -1.76
CA ALA A 56 -4.73 -8.75 -2.19
C ALA A 56 -3.44 -8.86 -1.37
N ALA A 57 -2.31 -8.50 -2.00
CA ALA A 57 -1.06 -8.22 -1.33
C ALA A 57 -0.83 -6.72 -1.22
N ILE A 58 -0.37 -6.26 -0.05
CA ILE A 58 -0.13 -4.84 0.19
C ILE A 58 1.28 -4.64 0.73
N LEU A 59 2.08 -3.87 -0.01
CA LEU A 59 3.31 -3.29 0.50
C LEU A 59 3.00 -1.91 1.09
N SER A 60 3.24 -1.72 2.38
CA SER A 60 2.94 -0.47 3.07
C SER A 60 4.01 -0.04 4.06
N CYS A 61 3.87 1.19 4.54
CA CYS A 61 4.71 1.69 5.62
C CYS A 61 4.40 0.98 6.95
N SER A 62 5.46 0.76 7.76
CA SER A 62 5.34 0.26 9.13
C SER A 62 4.75 1.29 10.11
N ASP A 63 4.42 2.49 9.67
CA ASP A 63 3.80 3.53 10.50
C ASP A 63 2.53 2.99 11.18
N ALA A 64 2.45 3.13 12.51
CA ALA A 64 1.36 2.56 13.31
C ALA A 64 -0.02 3.12 12.97
N ARG A 65 -0.08 4.28 12.31
CA ARG A 65 -1.34 4.97 11.94
C ARG A 65 -1.98 4.40 10.68
N VAL A 66 -1.24 3.62 9.87
CA VAL A 66 -1.65 3.17 8.54
C VAL A 66 -1.60 1.65 8.38
N SER A 67 -2.18 0.91 9.33
CA SER A 67 -2.32 -0.54 9.20
C SER A 67 -3.32 -0.89 8.08
N PRO A 68 -2.90 -1.61 7.03
CA PRO A 68 -3.77 -1.92 5.89
C PRO A 68 -5.09 -2.59 6.29
N ASP A 69 -5.03 -3.57 7.20
CA ASP A 69 -6.23 -4.30 7.65
C ASP A 69 -7.26 -3.38 8.32
N ILE A 70 -6.79 -2.32 8.99
CA ILE A 70 -7.68 -1.36 9.66
C ILE A 70 -8.24 -0.37 8.65
N ILE A 71 -7.37 0.21 7.80
CA ILE A 71 -7.80 1.27 6.87
C ILE A 71 -8.68 0.77 5.72
N PHE A 72 -8.57 -0.51 5.38
CA PHE A 72 -9.46 -1.17 4.42
C PHE A 72 -10.61 -1.93 5.08
N ASP A 73 -10.76 -1.82 6.41
CA ASP A 73 -11.78 -2.53 7.19
C ASP A 73 -11.81 -4.03 6.84
N ALA A 74 -10.63 -4.63 6.75
CA ALA A 74 -10.41 -6.03 6.44
C ALA A 74 -10.25 -6.86 7.73
N GLY A 75 -10.36 -8.16 7.59
CA GLY A 75 -10.21 -9.13 8.66
C GLY A 75 -9.02 -10.06 8.51
N ILE A 76 -8.96 -11.05 9.37
CA ILE A 76 -7.90 -12.05 9.37
C ILE A 76 -8.00 -12.89 8.10
N GLY A 77 -6.90 -12.97 7.35
CA GLY A 77 -6.79 -13.77 6.12
C GLY A 77 -7.21 -13.04 4.84
N ASP A 78 -7.81 -11.86 4.93
CA ASP A 78 -8.26 -11.12 3.75
C ASP A 78 -7.10 -10.51 2.95
N LEU A 79 -6.03 -10.08 3.64
CA LEU A 79 -4.90 -9.39 3.04
C LEU A 79 -3.56 -10.07 3.38
N PHE A 80 -2.64 -10.09 2.42
CA PHE A 80 -1.23 -10.41 2.64
C PHE A 80 -0.44 -9.12 2.77
N THR A 81 0.03 -8.78 3.97
CA THR A 81 0.63 -7.48 4.24
C THR A 81 2.13 -7.57 4.45
N VAL A 82 2.90 -6.82 3.65
CA VAL A 82 4.34 -6.60 3.82
C VAL A 82 4.55 -5.15 4.23
N ARG A 83 5.27 -4.92 5.34
CA ARG A 83 5.41 -3.57 5.90
C ARG A 83 6.86 -3.26 6.26
N THR A 84 7.38 -2.19 5.69
CA THR A 84 8.73 -1.67 5.99
C THR A 84 8.65 -0.17 6.27
N ALA A 85 9.66 0.42 6.91
CA ALA A 85 9.70 1.86 7.11
C ALA A 85 9.77 2.58 5.76
N GLY A 86 8.76 3.41 5.44
CA GLY A 86 8.67 4.10 4.15
C GLY A 86 8.42 3.18 2.96
N GLN A 87 7.85 1.98 3.16
CA GLN A 87 7.65 0.93 2.17
C GLN A 87 8.88 0.65 1.30
N VAL A 88 10.07 0.68 1.91
CA VAL A 88 11.34 0.36 1.25
C VAL A 88 11.31 -1.08 0.75
N ILE A 89 11.84 -1.27 -0.46
CA ILE A 89 11.90 -2.56 -1.13
C ILE A 89 13.32 -3.13 -1.00
N ASP A 90 13.39 -4.39 -0.58
CA ASP A 90 14.60 -5.20 -0.58
C ASP A 90 14.28 -6.62 -1.09
N ASP A 91 15.27 -7.49 -1.14
CA ASP A 91 15.11 -8.86 -1.64
C ASP A 91 14.08 -9.67 -0.84
N ALA A 92 13.97 -9.44 0.47
CA ALA A 92 13.00 -10.12 1.32
C ALA A 92 11.56 -9.64 1.06
N VAL A 93 11.39 -8.34 0.79
CA VAL A 93 10.10 -7.77 0.37
C VAL A 93 9.69 -8.34 -0.97
N ILE A 94 10.60 -8.37 -1.96
CA ILE A 94 10.32 -8.92 -3.29
C ILE A 94 9.92 -10.39 -3.17
N ALA A 95 10.71 -11.22 -2.50
CA ALA A 95 10.41 -12.64 -2.31
C ALA A 95 9.06 -12.88 -1.60
N SER A 96 8.69 -12.02 -0.66
CA SER A 96 7.39 -12.10 0.03
C SER A 96 6.23 -11.78 -0.91
N LEU A 97 6.38 -10.79 -1.78
CA LEU A 97 5.36 -10.42 -2.77
C LEU A 97 5.24 -11.48 -3.87
N GLU A 98 6.36 -12.04 -4.34
CA GLU A 98 6.38 -13.18 -5.27
C GLU A 98 5.63 -14.38 -4.67
N TYR A 99 5.89 -14.72 -3.41
CA TYR A 99 5.15 -15.78 -2.72
C TYR A 99 3.64 -15.51 -2.70
N ALA A 100 3.22 -14.29 -2.43
CA ALA A 100 1.80 -13.93 -2.43
C ALA A 100 1.16 -14.12 -3.82
N VAL A 101 1.87 -13.75 -4.88
CA VAL A 101 1.37 -13.88 -6.26
C VAL A 101 1.44 -15.32 -6.75
N ASP A 102 2.60 -15.97 -6.64
CA ASP A 102 2.86 -17.26 -7.29
C ASP A 102 2.30 -18.45 -6.49
N VAL A 103 2.28 -18.35 -5.16
CA VAL A 103 1.86 -19.46 -4.28
C VAL A 103 0.44 -19.26 -3.75
N LEU A 104 0.13 -18.06 -3.26
CA LEU A 104 -1.19 -17.77 -2.70
C LEU A 104 -2.21 -17.35 -3.76
N GLY A 105 -1.78 -17.05 -5.00
CA GLY A 105 -2.66 -16.71 -6.10
C GLY A 105 -3.29 -15.32 -5.99
N VAL A 106 -2.67 -14.41 -5.25
CA VAL A 106 -3.14 -13.04 -5.11
C VAL A 106 -3.21 -12.36 -6.48
N ARG A 107 -4.32 -11.67 -6.75
CA ARG A 107 -4.58 -11.05 -8.04
C ARG A 107 -4.41 -9.54 -8.06
N LEU A 108 -4.24 -8.92 -6.89
CA LEU A 108 -4.05 -7.49 -6.75
C LEU A 108 -2.86 -7.22 -5.83
N LEU A 109 -1.88 -6.46 -6.34
CA LEU A 109 -0.78 -5.93 -5.56
C LEU A 109 -0.95 -4.41 -5.42
N VAL A 110 -0.95 -3.94 -4.18
CA VAL A 110 -1.08 -2.52 -3.85
C VAL A 110 0.17 -2.03 -3.16
N VAL A 111 0.78 -0.96 -3.66
CA VAL A 111 1.82 -0.21 -2.94
C VAL A 111 1.16 1.00 -2.29
N LEU A 112 1.12 1.01 -0.96
CA LEU A 112 0.40 1.99 -0.18
C LEU A 112 1.35 2.92 0.56
N GLY A 113 1.46 4.15 0.07
CA GLY A 113 2.12 5.26 0.76
C GLY A 113 1.16 6.03 1.66
N HIS A 114 1.68 6.94 2.47
CA HIS A 114 0.87 7.83 3.30
C HIS A 114 1.52 9.19 3.51
N GLN A 115 0.70 10.20 3.76
CA GLN A 115 1.17 11.54 4.08
C GLN A 115 1.97 11.55 5.40
N ASN A 116 2.90 12.49 5.50
CA ASN A 116 3.71 12.69 6.70
C ASN A 116 4.52 11.46 7.14
N CYS A 117 4.97 10.64 6.18
CA CYS A 117 5.83 9.50 6.47
C CYS A 117 7.15 9.95 7.08
N GLY A 118 7.40 9.52 8.34
CA GLY A 118 8.60 9.90 9.08
C GLY A 118 9.88 9.34 8.44
N ALA A 119 9.84 8.12 7.92
CA ALA A 119 10.98 7.49 7.27
C ALA A 119 11.38 8.21 5.98
N ILE A 120 10.41 8.56 5.13
CA ILE A 120 10.66 9.32 3.89
C ILE A 120 11.21 10.72 4.24
N LYS A 121 10.60 11.42 5.20
CA LYS A 121 11.10 12.72 5.64
C LYS A 121 12.54 12.65 6.17
N GLN A 122 12.90 11.60 6.88
CA GLN A 122 14.26 11.41 7.38
C GLN A 122 15.23 11.13 6.23
N ALA A 123 14.88 10.26 5.29
CA ALA A 123 15.69 9.99 4.11
C ALA A 123 15.93 11.24 3.26
N CYS A 124 14.89 12.08 3.06
CA CYS A 124 15.02 13.34 2.35
C CYS A 124 16.01 14.29 3.04
N LYS A 125 15.94 14.42 4.38
CA LYS A 125 16.88 15.27 5.15
C LYS A 125 18.32 14.79 5.04
N GLU A 126 18.54 13.48 5.10
CA GLU A 126 19.87 12.88 4.98
C GLU A 126 20.43 13.11 3.56
N TYR A 127 19.57 13.00 2.55
CA TYR A 127 19.97 13.29 1.16
C TYR A 127 20.27 14.78 0.94
N GLU A 128 19.48 15.69 1.49
CA GLU A 128 19.77 17.13 1.48
C GLU A 128 21.10 17.46 2.14
N ALA A 129 21.36 16.88 3.31
CA ALA A 129 22.62 17.08 4.04
C ALA A 129 23.82 16.57 3.21
N LEU A 130 23.69 15.38 2.60
CA LEU A 130 24.71 14.83 1.72
C LEU A 130 24.96 15.70 0.48
N LEU A 131 23.91 16.19 -0.16
CA LEU A 131 24.01 17.12 -1.30
C LEU A 131 24.71 18.41 -0.87
N HIS A 132 24.36 18.96 0.30
CA HIS A 132 24.98 20.19 0.81
C HIS A 132 26.47 20.00 1.10
N GLU A 133 26.86 18.83 1.63
CA GLU A 133 28.25 18.47 1.85
C GLU A 133 29.04 18.37 0.53
N LEU A 134 28.45 17.67 -0.47
CA LEU A 134 29.05 17.50 -1.78
C LEU A 134 29.13 18.81 -2.60
N THR A 135 28.21 19.75 -2.38
CA THR A 135 28.18 21.03 -3.09
C THR A 135 29.02 22.10 -2.41
N ALA A 136 29.27 22.00 -1.10
CA ALA A 136 30.18 22.89 -0.39
C ALA A 136 31.63 22.77 -0.87
N ASP A 137 32.01 21.58 -1.34
CA ASP A 137 33.33 21.32 -1.91
C ASP A 137 33.42 21.64 -3.43
N ALA A 138 32.28 21.96 -4.06
CA ALA A 138 32.18 22.19 -5.51
C ALA A 138 31.59 23.57 -5.83
N GLU A 139 32.18 24.64 -5.28
CA GLU A 139 31.68 26.03 -5.44
C GLU A 139 31.58 26.56 -6.90
N ASP A 140 31.85 25.76 -7.90
CA ASP A 140 31.93 26.26 -9.29
C ASP A 140 31.17 25.50 -10.37
N SER A 141 30.36 24.47 -10.08
CA SER A 141 29.84 23.60 -11.16
C SER A 141 28.43 23.10 -11.10
N LEU A 142 27.57 23.43 -10.13
CA LEU A 142 26.21 22.90 -10.12
C LEU A 142 25.16 24.00 -10.06
N MET A 143 24.64 24.33 -11.24
CA MET A 143 23.37 25.04 -11.40
C MET A 143 22.25 24.23 -10.73
N ALA A 144 21.64 24.85 -9.72
CA ALA A 144 20.29 24.62 -9.23
C ALA A 144 19.74 23.17 -9.35
N ALA A 145 20.11 22.30 -8.43
CA ALA A 145 19.23 21.22 -8.07
C ALA A 145 18.02 21.84 -7.39
N ASP A 146 16.85 21.66 -8.00
CA ASP A 146 15.57 22.02 -7.38
C ASP A 146 15.50 21.45 -5.95
N SER A 147 15.00 22.24 -5.03
CA SER A 147 14.92 21.86 -3.62
C SER A 147 14.12 20.55 -3.45
N VAL A 148 14.41 19.79 -2.40
CA VAL A 148 13.67 18.55 -2.06
C VAL A 148 12.17 18.79 -1.87
N ALA A 149 11.75 20.01 -1.60
CA ALA A 149 10.34 20.41 -1.62
C ALA A 149 9.69 20.20 -3.01
N ASP A 150 10.46 20.37 -4.09
CA ASP A 150 10.03 20.11 -5.47
C ASP A 150 9.97 18.60 -5.81
N LEU A 151 10.71 17.76 -5.08
CA LEU A 151 10.64 16.31 -5.26
C LEU A 151 9.34 15.72 -4.68
N ASP A 152 8.80 16.31 -3.63
CA ASP A 152 7.50 15.91 -3.04
C ASP A 152 6.34 16.17 -4.03
N GLU A 153 6.47 17.14 -4.95
CA GLU A 153 5.50 17.41 -6.02
C GLU A 153 5.73 16.57 -7.29
N ARG A 154 6.97 16.10 -7.52
CA ARG A 154 7.35 15.39 -8.75
C ARG A 154 7.25 13.88 -8.68
N ILE A 155 7.23 13.29 -7.51
CA ILE A 155 6.98 11.86 -7.36
C ILE A 155 5.46 11.65 -7.36
N PRO A 156 4.88 11.11 -8.43
CA PRO A 156 3.49 10.71 -8.41
C PRO A 156 3.36 9.48 -7.52
N VAL A 157 3.42 9.69 -6.23
CA VAL A 157 3.01 8.67 -5.27
C VAL A 157 1.51 8.57 -5.43
N SER A 158 1.01 7.39 -5.78
CA SER A 158 -0.43 7.13 -5.80
C SER A 158 -0.96 7.32 -4.38
N TYR A 159 -1.33 8.54 -4.05
CA TYR A 159 -1.98 8.83 -2.79
C TYR A 159 -3.42 8.34 -2.90
N THR A 160 -3.72 7.24 -2.26
CA THR A 160 -5.06 7.10 -1.74
C THR A 160 -5.13 8.09 -0.59
N HIS A 161 -5.86 9.18 -0.76
CA HIS A 161 -6.19 10.07 0.34
C HIS A 161 -6.99 9.27 1.37
N LEU A 162 -6.28 8.78 2.36
CA LEU A 162 -6.88 8.25 3.57
C LEU A 162 -7.13 9.46 4.48
N THR A 163 -8.24 10.11 4.28
CA THR A 163 -8.77 11.09 5.23
C THR A 163 -9.32 10.40 6.44
#